data_765e28dd733ab0400935ef76d0d900ac
#
_entry.id   765e28dd733ab0400935ef76d0d900ac
#
_cell.length_a   1.000
_cell.length_b   1.000
_cell.length_c   1.000
_cell.angle_alpha   90.00
_cell.angle_beta   90.00
_cell.angle_gamma   90.00
#
_symmetry.space_group_name_H-M   'P 1'
#
loop_
_entity.id
_entity.type
_entity.pdbx_description
1 polymer ?
#
loop_
_entity_poly.entity_id
_entity_poly.type
_entity_poly.pdbx_seq_one_letter_code
_entity_poly.pdbx_strand_id
1 'polypeptide(L)'
;MTGNCNNKNEGTLKLYIVRHGETEWNVIKRFQGQLNTPLTEKGMEKLGETGKKLKNILFDQVYTSELERTVNSAEIILNENNGYKNNKLELQKLAELNEVYFGVWQGLTYEEVFLKYPEEGNNYFYNVKNYKAENVEAEKLEDALERFLKGINKILDSHESGNILVVTHGTVFEMFMNYVANNSIFDIDERTLMGNGDYKVFSYKDGKFQEEMDK
;
A
#
# COMPACT_ATOMS: atom_id res chain seq x y z
N MET A 1 39.79 5.02 -32.28
CA MET A 1 38.32 5.20 -32.26
C MET A 1 37.70 3.93 -31.68
N THR A 2 37.50 3.92 -30.41
CA THR A 2 36.87 2.80 -29.71
C THR A 2 35.66 3.39 -29.00
N GLY A 3 34.52 3.17 -29.62
CA GLY A 3 33.23 3.53 -29.04
C GLY A 3 32.95 2.71 -27.78
N ASN A 4 32.95 3.36 -26.63
CA ASN A 4 32.35 2.82 -25.42
C ASN A 4 30.85 2.75 -25.64
N CYS A 5 30.34 1.58 -26.05
CA CYS A 5 28.96 1.23 -25.83
C CYS A 5 28.75 1.05 -24.32
N ASN A 6 28.26 2.08 -23.66
CA ASN A 6 27.65 1.94 -22.35
C ASN A 6 26.44 0.99 -22.50
N ASN A 7 26.68 -0.29 -22.27
CA ASN A 7 25.59 -1.21 -21.92
C ASN A 7 25.01 -0.71 -20.58
N LYS A 8 24.05 0.21 -20.63
CA LYS A 8 23.12 0.38 -19.52
C LYS A 8 22.44 -0.99 -19.36
N ASN A 9 22.74 -1.69 -18.28
CA ASN A 9 21.95 -2.84 -17.86
C ASN A 9 20.51 -2.35 -17.79
N GLU A 10 19.66 -2.79 -18.70
CA GLU A 10 18.23 -2.54 -18.69
C GLU A 10 17.60 -3.37 -17.57
N GLY A 11 17.94 -3.04 -16.32
CA GLY A 11 17.36 -3.66 -15.14
C GLY A 11 15.89 -3.27 -15.04
N THR A 12 15.03 -4.21 -14.76
CA THR A 12 13.62 -3.93 -14.46
C THR A 12 13.52 -3.49 -13.00
N LEU A 13 12.80 -2.40 -12.74
CA LEU A 13 12.43 -2.01 -11.38
C LEU A 13 11.19 -2.79 -10.95
N LYS A 14 11.24 -3.43 -9.77
CA LYS A 14 10.13 -4.19 -9.20
C LYS A 14 9.70 -3.59 -7.88
N LEU A 15 8.41 -3.30 -7.77
CA LEU A 15 7.77 -2.86 -6.54
C LEU A 15 7.01 -4.03 -5.91
N TYR A 16 7.44 -4.45 -4.73
CA TYR A 16 6.75 -5.41 -3.88
C TYR A 16 5.86 -4.60 -2.93
N ILE A 17 4.60 -4.43 -3.30
CA ILE A 17 3.66 -3.59 -2.55
C ILE A 17 2.87 -4.47 -1.61
N VAL A 18 2.96 -4.19 -0.31
CA VAL A 18 2.34 -4.96 0.78
C VAL A 18 1.30 -4.10 1.50
N ARG A 19 0.12 -4.65 1.74
CA ARG A 19 -0.82 -4.06 2.70
C ARG A 19 -0.35 -4.37 4.12
N HIS A 20 -0.33 -3.39 5.02
CA HIS A 20 0.02 -3.59 6.43
C HIS A 20 -0.73 -4.77 7.06
N GLY A 21 -0.18 -5.34 8.13
CA GLY A 21 -0.79 -6.45 8.87
C GLY A 21 -2.13 -6.09 9.52
N GLU A 22 -2.89 -7.11 9.89
CA GLU A 22 -4.16 -6.93 10.61
C GLU A 22 -3.92 -6.16 11.91
N THR A 23 -4.76 -5.14 12.15
CA THR A 23 -4.76 -4.33 13.38
C THR A 23 -6.03 -4.63 14.20
N GLU A 24 -6.03 -4.22 15.47
CA GLU A 24 -7.21 -4.33 16.34
C GLU A 24 -8.46 -3.69 15.71
N TRP A 25 -8.31 -2.56 15.01
CA TRP A 25 -9.43 -1.89 14.37
C TRP A 25 -9.91 -2.59 13.09
N ASN A 26 -9.05 -3.34 12.41
CA ASN A 26 -9.51 -4.20 11.31
C ASN A 26 -10.46 -5.29 11.83
N VAL A 27 -10.14 -5.90 12.97
CA VAL A 27 -10.95 -6.96 13.59
C VAL A 27 -12.38 -6.48 13.90
N ILE A 28 -12.51 -5.28 14.44
CA ILE A 28 -13.80 -4.70 14.83
C ILE A 28 -14.43 -3.84 13.73
N LYS A 29 -13.90 -3.90 12.50
CA LYS A 29 -14.39 -3.14 11.33
C LYS A 29 -14.55 -1.65 11.63
N ARG A 30 -13.47 -1.02 12.11
CA ARG A 30 -13.42 0.41 12.44
C ARG A 30 -12.52 1.14 11.45
N PHE A 31 -13.00 2.26 10.93
CA PHE A 31 -12.21 3.12 10.04
C PHE A 31 -10.97 3.65 10.74
N GLN A 32 -9.79 3.34 10.19
CA GLN A 32 -8.52 3.82 10.73
C GLN A 32 -8.10 5.12 10.06
N GLY A 33 -8.14 5.15 8.72
CA GLY A 33 -7.59 6.26 7.97
C GLY A 33 -6.14 6.52 8.38
N GLN A 34 -5.87 7.72 8.86
CA GLN A 34 -4.53 8.14 9.30
C GLN A 34 -4.32 8.05 10.82
N LEU A 35 -5.24 7.42 11.56
CA LEU A 35 -5.02 7.08 12.97
C LEU A 35 -4.25 5.76 13.10
N ASN A 36 -3.48 5.62 14.18
CA ASN A 36 -2.70 4.42 14.48
C ASN A 36 -3.44 3.49 15.44
N THR A 37 -3.35 2.18 15.17
CA THR A 37 -3.77 1.11 16.08
C THR A 37 -2.75 -0.03 16.01
N PRO A 38 -2.55 -0.78 17.10
CA PRO A 38 -1.59 -1.87 17.13
C PRO A 38 -1.93 -2.97 16.13
N LEU A 39 -0.89 -3.68 15.66
CA LEU A 39 -1.04 -4.94 14.96
C LEU A 39 -1.56 -6.00 15.94
N THR A 40 -2.41 -6.92 15.44
CA THR A 40 -2.80 -8.12 16.20
C THR A 40 -1.69 -9.17 16.15
N GLU A 41 -1.70 -10.13 17.10
CA GLU A 41 -0.78 -11.28 17.04
C GLU A 41 -0.92 -12.03 15.69
N LYS A 42 -2.15 -12.26 15.24
CA LYS A 42 -2.44 -12.89 13.95
C LYS A 42 -1.91 -12.04 12.77
N GLY A 43 -2.02 -10.71 12.85
CA GLY A 43 -1.45 -9.80 11.86
C GLY A 43 0.08 -9.92 11.80
N MET A 44 0.75 -10.01 12.95
CA MET A 44 2.20 -10.20 13.04
C MET A 44 2.64 -11.58 12.50
N GLU A 45 1.92 -12.65 12.83
CA GLU A 45 2.17 -13.99 12.28
C GLU A 45 2.07 -14.02 10.75
N LYS A 46 0.99 -13.44 10.20
CA LYS A 46 0.78 -13.34 8.75
C LYS A 46 1.90 -12.56 8.05
N LEU A 47 2.35 -11.46 8.64
CA LEU A 47 3.49 -10.71 8.13
C LEU A 47 4.79 -11.52 8.15
N GLY A 48 5.01 -12.33 9.19
CA GLY A 48 6.13 -13.27 9.25
C GLY A 48 6.08 -14.31 8.12
N GLU A 49 4.88 -14.83 7.79
CA GLU A 49 4.70 -15.71 6.63
C GLU A 49 5.03 -15.00 5.31
N THR A 50 4.58 -13.76 5.15
CA THR A 50 4.91 -12.94 3.98
C THR A 50 6.41 -12.69 3.89
N GLY A 51 7.07 -12.38 5.01
CA GLY A 51 8.52 -12.25 5.08
C GLY A 51 9.26 -13.52 4.66
N LYS A 52 8.76 -14.71 5.09
CA LYS A 52 9.32 -16.02 4.67
C LYS A 52 9.17 -16.24 3.16
N LYS A 53 8.06 -15.85 2.54
CA LYS A 53 7.90 -15.91 1.08
C LYS A 53 8.90 -15.00 0.37
N LEU A 54 9.17 -13.83 0.92
CA LEU A 54 10.09 -12.83 0.38
C LEU A 54 11.54 -12.98 0.87
N LYS A 55 11.88 -14.01 1.62
CA LYS A 55 13.16 -14.17 2.32
C LYS A 55 14.41 -14.11 1.43
N ASN A 56 14.29 -14.52 0.17
CA ASN A 56 15.41 -14.59 -0.78
C ASN A 56 15.41 -13.40 -1.76
N ILE A 57 14.45 -12.48 -1.67
CA ILE A 57 14.45 -11.27 -2.47
C ILE A 57 15.46 -10.30 -1.86
N LEU A 58 16.46 -9.88 -2.64
CA LEU A 58 17.37 -8.84 -2.22
C LEU A 58 16.68 -7.49 -2.49
N PHE A 59 16.21 -6.86 -1.44
CA PHE A 59 15.66 -5.52 -1.53
C PHE A 59 16.78 -4.48 -1.54
N ASP A 60 16.67 -3.50 -2.45
CA ASP A 60 17.60 -2.40 -2.58
C ASP A 60 17.17 -1.22 -1.69
N GLN A 61 15.86 -1.07 -1.46
CA GLN A 61 15.31 -0.06 -0.56
C GLN A 61 13.92 -0.48 -0.04
N VAL A 62 13.50 0.17 1.06
CA VAL A 62 12.23 -0.07 1.73
C VAL A 62 11.54 1.27 1.99
N TYR A 63 10.30 1.39 1.51
CA TYR A 63 9.44 2.53 1.74
C TYR A 63 8.19 2.13 2.52
N THR A 64 7.79 2.98 3.44
CA THR A 64 6.55 2.83 4.21
C THR A 64 5.77 4.14 4.19
N SER A 65 4.49 4.10 4.51
CA SER A 65 3.82 5.31 4.96
C SER A 65 4.42 5.78 6.30
N GLU A 66 3.99 6.94 6.80
CA GLU A 66 4.41 7.43 8.11
C GLU A 66 3.73 6.71 9.28
N LEU A 67 2.68 5.91 9.01
CA LEU A 67 1.85 5.29 10.03
C LEU A 67 2.53 4.05 10.63
N GLU A 68 2.51 3.94 11.96
CA GLU A 68 3.23 2.91 12.72
C GLU A 68 2.93 1.48 12.24
N ARG A 69 1.66 1.19 11.87
CA ARG A 69 1.28 -0.15 11.38
C ARG A 69 2.03 -0.56 10.12
N THR A 70 2.39 0.39 9.23
CA THR A 70 3.18 0.06 8.02
C THR A 70 4.65 -0.10 8.35
N VAL A 71 5.19 0.72 9.25
CA VAL A 71 6.58 0.63 9.72
C VAL A 71 6.81 -0.71 10.42
N ASN A 72 5.95 -1.05 11.39
CA ASN A 72 6.04 -2.31 12.12
C ASN A 72 5.86 -3.52 11.18
N SER A 73 4.97 -3.40 10.18
CA SER A 73 4.79 -4.46 9.17
C SER A 73 6.05 -4.67 8.34
N ALA A 74 6.70 -3.60 7.91
CA ALA A 74 7.95 -3.67 7.16
C ALA A 74 9.06 -4.32 7.99
N GLU A 75 9.20 -3.95 9.25
CA GLU A 75 10.21 -4.52 10.16
C GLU A 75 10.02 -6.04 10.35
N ILE A 76 8.77 -6.50 10.54
CA ILE A 76 8.46 -7.92 10.70
C ILE A 76 8.83 -8.69 9.42
N ILE A 77 8.45 -8.19 8.24
CA ILE A 77 8.80 -8.81 6.95
C ILE A 77 10.31 -8.88 6.77
N LEU A 78 11.03 -7.80 7.05
CA LEU A 78 12.47 -7.69 6.88
C LEU A 78 13.26 -8.58 7.85
N ASN A 79 12.75 -8.81 9.05
CA ASN A 79 13.38 -9.72 10.01
C ASN A 79 13.46 -11.18 9.50
N GLU A 80 12.59 -11.58 8.59
CA GLU A 80 12.65 -12.88 7.92
C GLU A 80 13.56 -12.85 6.67
N ASN A 81 13.91 -11.67 6.14
CA ASN A 81 14.64 -11.52 4.89
C ASN A 81 16.16 -11.74 5.07
N ASN A 82 16.74 -12.59 4.21
CA ASN A 82 18.16 -12.96 4.29
C ASN A 82 19.09 -11.78 3.92
N GLY A 83 18.71 -10.97 2.96
CA GLY A 83 19.48 -9.78 2.55
C GLY A 83 19.55 -8.73 3.65
N TYR A 84 18.45 -8.47 4.32
CA TYR A 84 18.34 -7.49 5.40
C TYR A 84 19.14 -7.91 6.66
N LYS A 85 19.18 -9.21 6.99
CA LYS A 85 19.99 -9.72 8.11
C LYS A 85 21.48 -9.41 7.95
N ASN A 86 21.95 -9.33 6.72
CA ASN A 86 23.36 -9.08 6.39
C ASN A 86 23.66 -7.59 6.18
N ASN A 87 22.70 -6.82 5.71
CA ASN A 87 22.85 -5.39 5.43
C ASN A 87 21.53 -4.67 5.72
N LYS A 88 21.42 -4.05 6.91
CA LYS A 88 20.21 -3.35 7.31
C LYS A 88 19.98 -2.14 6.42
N LEU A 89 18.82 -2.13 5.75
CA LEU A 89 18.34 -0.99 4.99
C LEU A 89 17.65 -0.01 5.93
N GLU A 90 17.84 1.27 5.69
CA GLU A 90 17.09 2.31 6.39
C GLU A 90 15.69 2.43 5.77
N LEU A 91 14.65 2.39 6.60
CA LEU A 91 13.27 2.59 6.14
C LEU A 91 13.05 4.06 5.79
N GLN A 92 12.60 4.29 4.56
CA GLN A 92 12.20 5.61 4.10
C GLN A 92 10.69 5.80 4.27
N LYS A 93 10.30 6.81 5.05
CA LYS A 93 8.88 7.13 5.27
C LYS A 93 8.42 8.19 4.28
N LEU A 94 7.30 7.92 3.60
CA LEU A 94 6.68 8.84 2.65
C LEU A 94 5.23 9.09 3.06
N ALA A 95 4.89 10.34 3.38
CA ALA A 95 3.51 10.75 3.68
C ALA A 95 2.55 10.47 2.53
N GLU A 96 3.06 10.49 1.30
CA GLU A 96 2.30 10.18 0.10
C GLU A 96 1.74 8.76 0.10
N LEU A 97 2.36 7.83 0.83
CA LEU A 97 1.91 6.44 0.95
C LEU A 97 0.87 6.24 2.08
N ASN A 98 0.47 7.29 2.81
CA ASN A 98 -0.54 7.19 3.85
C ASN A 98 -1.90 6.73 3.28
N GLU A 99 -2.73 6.13 4.15
CA GLU A 99 -4.11 5.76 3.82
C GLU A 99 -4.96 7.01 3.51
N VAL A 100 -6.09 6.80 2.89
CA VAL A 100 -7.12 7.83 2.73
C VAL A 100 -7.44 8.43 4.10
N TYR A 101 -7.49 9.76 4.18
CA TYR A 101 -8.01 10.43 5.34
C TYR A 101 -9.54 10.35 5.33
N PHE A 102 -10.14 9.61 6.27
CA PHE A 102 -11.57 9.35 6.32
C PHE A 102 -12.36 10.39 7.15
N GLY A 103 -11.77 11.54 7.43
CA GLY A 103 -12.45 12.64 8.11
C GLY A 103 -13.09 12.20 9.44
N VAL A 104 -14.36 12.57 9.62
CA VAL A 104 -15.12 12.26 10.84
C VAL A 104 -15.46 10.77 11.04
N TRP A 105 -15.20 9.93 10.03
CA TRP A 105 -15.38 8.48 10.17
C TRP A 105 -14.23 7.81 10.91
N GLN A 106 -13.05 8.44 10.98
CA GLN A 106 -11.91 7.87 11.69
C GLN A 106 -12.25 7.59 13.15
N GLY A 107 -12.09 6.32 13.56
CA GLY A 107 -12.47 5.85 14.88
C GLY A 107 -13.92 5.37 15.02
N LEU A 108 -14.77 5.50 13.99
CA LEU A 108 -16.10 4.91 13.97
C LEU A 108 -16.05 3.49 13.39
N THR A 109 -16.88 2.60 13.91
CA THR A 109 -17.13 1.31 13.26
C THR A 109 -17.97 1.49 11.99
N TYR A 110 -17.97 0.50 11.09
CA TYR A 110 -18.82 0.52 9.90
C TYR A 110 -20.29 0.68 10.26
N GLU A 111 -20.74 0.00 11.32
CA GLU A 111 -22.11 0.12 11.83
C GLU A 111 -22.42 1.55 12.29
N GLU A 112 -21.52 2.17 13.06
CA GLU A 112 -21.67 3.56 13.50
C GLU A 112 -21.71 4.53 12.32
N VAL A 113 -20.95 4.28 11.24
CA VAL A 113 -20.99 5.08 10.02
C VAL A 113 -22.37 4.95 9.35
N PHE A 114 -22.90 3.74 9.19
CA PHE A 114 -24.25 3.56 8.62
C PHE A 114 -25.35 4.22 9.45
N LEU A 115 -25.21 4.23 10.77
CA LEU A 115 -26.17 4.88 11.66
C LEU A 115 -26.09 6.41 11.61
N LYS A 116 -24.88 6.99 11.60
CA LYS A 116 -24.67 8.42 11.70
C LYS A 116 -24.67 9.13 10.33
N TYR A 117 -24.20 8.42 9.30
CA TYR A 117 -24.02 8.93 7.93
C TYR A 117 -24.58 7.95 6.90
N PRO A 118 -25.91 7.64 6.95
CA PRO A 118 -26.49 6.54 6.17
C PRO A 118 -26.34 6.73 4.65
N GLU A 119 -26.44 7.95 4.14
CA GLU A 119 -26.30 8.23 2.72
C GLU A 119 -24.86 8.00 2.27
N GLU A 120 -23.88 8.66 2.91
CA GLU A 120 -22.48 8.54 2.52
C GLU A 120 -21.90 7.16 2.85
N GLY A 121 -22.35 6.51 3.94
CA GLY A 121 -22.00 5.13 4.24
C GLY A 121 -22.45 4.18 3.12
N ASN A 122 -23.72 4.29 2.68
CA ASN A 122 -24.20 3.50 1.54
C ASN A 122 -23.45 3.81 0.25
N ASN A 123 -23.17 5.10 -0.02
CA ASN A 123 -22.40 5.47 -1.20
C ASN A 123 -21.00 4.86 -1.18
N TYR A 124 -20.26 5.00 -0.09
CA TYR A 124 -18.90 4.47 0.02
C TYR A 124 -18.83 2.93 -0.13
N PHE A 125 -19.77 2.20 0.49
CA PHE A 125 -19.73 0.73 0.46
C PHE A 125 -20.35 0.09 -0.77
N TYR A 126 -21.28 0.76 -1.46
CA TYR A 126 -22.07 0.12 -2.53
C TYR A 126 -22.18 0.94 -3.80
N ASN A 127 -21.79 2.22 -3.77
CA ASN A 127 -21.95 3.13 -4.91
C ASN A 127 -20.91 4.25 -4.88
N VAL A 128 -19.63 3.86 -4.87
CA VAL A 128 -18.49 4.75 -4.60
C VAL A 128 -18.45 6.00 -5.52
N LYS A 129 -19.00 5.88 -6.73
CA LYS A 129 -19.13 7.03 -7.66
C LYS A 129 -19.99 8.18 -7.12
N ASN A 130 -20.89 7.88 -6.18
CA ASN A 130 -21.77 8.88 -5.56
C ASN A 130 -21.28 9.31 -4.16
N TYR A 131 -20.20 8.72 -3.66
CA TYR A 131 -19.60 9.12 -2.39
C TYR A 131 -19.06 10.54 -2.47
N LYS A 132 -19.44 11.38 -1.51
CA LYS A 132 -19.00 12.76 -1.38
C LYS A 132 -18.16 12.95 -0.14
N ALA A 133 -16.86 12.91 -0.31
CA ALA A 133 -15.88 12.99 0.77
C ALA A 133 -16.06 14.29 1.62
N GLU A 134 -16.45 15.39 0.99
CA GLU A 134 -16.69 16.67 1.64
C GLU A 134 -17.80 16.63 2.71
N ASN A 135 -18.80 15.77 2.55
CA ASN A 135 -19.90 15.61 3.51
C ASN A 135 -19.45 14.98 4.83
N VAL A 136 -18.27 14.36 4.85
CA VAL A 136 -17.68 13.69 6.01
C VAL A 136 -16.27 14.18 6.31
N GLU A 137 -15.90 15.34 5.77
CA GLU A 137 -14.60 15.99 5.97
C GLU A 137 -13.42 15.09 5.58
N ALA A 138 -13.63 14.15 4.66
CA ALA A 138 -12.63 13.20 4.22
C ALA A 138 -11.83 13.71 3.01
N GLU A 139 -10.71 13.07 2.73
CA GLU A 139 -9.94 13.25 1.50
C GLU A 139 -10.72 12.67 0.32
N LYS A 140 -10.78 13.38 -0.81
CA LYS A 140 -11.36 12.82 -2.03
C LYS A 140 -10.52 11.65 -2.53
N LEU A 141 -11.18 10.62 -3.05
CA LEU A 141 -10.48 9.43 -3.53
C LEU A 141 -9.51 9.74 -4.68
N GLU A 142 -9.89 10.68 -5.56
CA GLU A 142 -9.03 11.14 -6.65
C GLU A 142 -7.77 11.84 -6.12
N ASP A 143 -7.90 12.70 -5.10
CA ASP A 143 -6.78 13.41 -4.48
C ASP A 143 -5.86 12.41 -3.75
N ALA A 144 -6.44 11.40 -3.08
CA ALA A 144 -5.70 10.33 -2.42
C ALA A 144 -4.89 9.49 -3.42
N LEU A 145 -5.48 9.13 -4.58
CA LEU A 145 -4.75 8.44 -5.63
C LEU A 145 -3.65 9.31 -6.23
N GLU A 146 -3.92 10.58 -6.52
CA GLU A 146 -2.90 11.50 -7.05
C GLU A 146 -1.72 11.61 -6.07
N ARG A 147 -1.99 11.78 -4.79
CA ARG A 147 -0.99 11.79 -3.72
C ARG A 147 -0.20 10.48 -3.70
N PHE A 148 -0.87 9.32 -3.76
CA PHE A 148 -0.21 8.02 -3.77
C PHE A 148 0.69 7.84 -5.00
N LEU A 149 0.20 8.17 -6.19
CA LEU A 149 0.98 8.13 -7.42
C LEU A 149 2.21 9.05 -7.37
N LYS A 150 2.09 10.22 -6.73
CA LYS A 150 3.24 11.10 -6.49
C LYS A 150 4.29 10.42 -5.61
N GLY A 151 3.89 9.66 -4.59
CA GLY A 151 4.80 8.85 -3.77
C GLY A 151 5.47 7.75 -4.59
N ILE A 152 4.71 7.02 -5.40
CA ILE A 152 5.25 6.00 -6.31
C ILE A 152 6.24 6.63 -7.30
N ASN A 153 5.92 7.76 -7.91
CA ASN A 153 6.83 8.44 -8.84
C ASN A 153 8.15 8.87 -8.17
N LYS A 154 8.12 9.36 -6.91
CA LYS A 154 9.35 9.63 -6.14
C LYS A 154 10.24 8.38 -6.00
N ILE A 155 9.63 7.22 -5.78
CA ILE A 155 10.34 5.94 -5.71
C ILE A 155 10.95 5.61 -7.08
N LEU A 156 10.17 5.72 -8.16
CA LEU A 156 10.63 5.45 -9.52
C LEU A 156 11.78 6.36 -9.95
N ASP A 157 11.70 7.66 -9.61
CA ASP A 157 12.73 8.66 -9.94
C ASP A 157 14.05 8.40 -9.17
N SER A 158 13.97 7.72 -8.02
CA SER A 158 15.12 7.42 -7.17
C SER A 158 15.82 6.11 -7.53
N HIS A 159 15.22 5.27 -8.38
CA HIS A 159 15.72 3.92 -8.67
C HIS A 159 15.55 3.59 -10.16
N GLU A 160 16.63 3.28 -10.86
CA GLU A 160 16.58 2.86 -12.27
C GLU A 160 16.21 1.36 -12.42
N SER A 161 16.49 0.54 -11.41
CA SER A 161 16.26 -0.91 -11.40
C SER A 161 16.33 -1.45 -9.98
N GLY A 162 15.98 -2.72 -9.79
CA GLY A 162 16.11 -3.42 -8.51
C GLY A 162 14.76 -3.79 -7.90
N ASN A 163 14.79 -4.24 -6.64
CA ASN A 163 13.62 -4.67 -5.91
C ASN A 163 13.34 -3.72 -4.74
N ILE A 164 12.20 -3.10 -4.74
CA ILE A 164 11.78 -2.13 -3.73
C ILE A 164 10.60 -2.72 -2.96
N LEU A 165 10.73 -2.76 -1.63
CA LEU A 165 9.60 -3.09 -0.74
C LEU A 165 8.83 -1.80 -0.43
N VAL A 166 7.51 -1.83 -0.64
CA VAL A 166 6.60 -0.71 -0.30
C VAL A 166 5.52 -1.26 0.62
N VAL A 167 5.40 -0.71 1.83
CA VAL A 167 4.32 -1.12 2.75
C VAL A 167 3.34 0.03 2.91
N THR A 168 2.08 -0.24 2.57
CA THR A 168 1.02 0.76 2.50
C THR A 168 -0.33 0.21 3.03
N HIS A 169 -1.46 0.73 2.57
CA HIS A 169 -2.78 0.52 3.14
C HIS A 169 -3.78 -0.03 2.13
N GLY A 170 -4.97 -0.39 2.62
CA GLY A 170 -5.96 -1.10 1.82
C GLY A 170 -6.53 -0.27 0.69
N THR A 171 -7.14 0.87 0.99
CA THR A 171 -7.90 1.66 0.01
C THR A 171 -6.99 2.26 -1.07
N VAL A 172 -5.87 2.90 -0.67
CA VAL A 172 -4.93 3.49 -1.65
C VAL A 172 -4.28 2.42 -2.52
N PHE A 173 -4.05 1.22 -1.99
CA PHE A 173 -3.49 0.13 -2.79
C PHE A 173 -4.50 -0.42 -3.79
N GLU A 174 -5.77 -0.59 -3.40
CA GLU A 174 -6.83 -0.99 -4.33
C GLU A 174 -7.00 0.01 -5.47
N MET A 175 -7.03 1.31 -5.14
CA MET A 175 -7.08 2.36 -6.17
C MET A 175 -5.88 2.31 -7.11
N PHE A 176 -4.67 2.04 -6.59
CA PHE A 176 -3.48 1.87 -7.42
C PHE A 176 -3.58 0.64 -8.33
N MET A 177 -4.06 -0.50 -7.83
CA MET A 177 -4.30 -1.70 -8.66
C MET A 177 -5.28 -1.41 -9.78
N ASN A 178 -6.39 -0.74 -9.48
CA ASN A 178 -7.37 -0.32 -10.47
C ASN A 178 -6.77 0.63 -11.51
N TYR A 179 -5.95 1.59 -11.08
CA TYR A 179 -5.22 2.49 -11.97
C TYR A 179 -4.30 1.72 -12.93
N VAL A 180 -3.50 0.78 -12.43
CA VAL A 180 -2.59 -0.04 -13.26
C VAL A 180 -3.38 -0.91 -14.25
N ALA A 181 -4.52 -1.44 -13.84
CA ALA A 181 -5.39 -2.27 -14.67
C ALA A 181 -6.26 -1.46 -15.66
N ASN A 182 -6.18 -0.13 -15.67
CA ASN A 182 -7.08 0.78 -16.39
C ASN A 182 -8.57 0.60 -16.04
N ASN A 183 -8.87 0.19 -14.83
CA ASN A 183 -10.20 0.14 -14.25
C ASN A 183 -10.57 1.50 -13.65
N SER A 184 -11.84 1.67 -13.28
CA SER A 184 -12.28 2.84 -12.52
C SER A 184 -11.68 2.80 -11.10
N ILE A 185 -11.16 3.92 -10.63
CA ILE A 185 -10.67 4.05 -9.25
C ILE A 185 -11.81 3.93 -8.22
N PHE A 186 -13.05 4.08 -8.67
CA PHE A 186 -14.25 3.89 -7.87
C PHE A 186 -14.73 2.44 -7.79
N ASP A 187 -14.05 1.51 -8.46
CA ASP A 187 -14.31 0.08 -8.35
C ASP A 187 -13.64 -0.48 -7.08
N ILE A 188 -13.85 0.21 -5.96
CA ILE A 188 -13.38 -0.18 -4.63
C ILE A 188 -14.50 -0.97 -3.95
N ASP A 189 -14.16 -2.11 -3.37
CA ASP A 189 -15.05 -2.86 -2.51
C ASP A 189 -14.33 -3.21 -1.20
N GLU A 190 -14.67 -2.52 -0.14
CA GLU A 190 -14.11 -2.75 1.21
C GLU A 190 -14.22 -4.22 1.68
N ARG A 191 -15.14 -5.00 1.07
CA ARG A 191 -15.34 -6.42 1.40
C ARG A 191 -14.34 -7.33 0.69
N THR A 192 -13.74 -6.85 -0.39
CA THR A 192 -12.84 -7.62 -1.26
C THR A 192 -11.43 -7.03 -1.35
N LEU A 193 -11.12 -6.01 -0.56
CA LEU A 193 -9.77 -5.46 -0.46
C LEU A 193 -8.75 -6.57 -0.23
N MET A 194 -7.58 -6.41 -0.81
CA MET A 194 -6.47 -7.32 -0.58
C MET A 194 -6.27 -7.58 0.93
N GLY A 195 -6.04 -8.82 1.32
CA GLY A 195 -5.89 -9.22 2.72
C GLY A 195 -4.75 -8.49 3.43
N ASN A 196 -4.90 -8.24 4.73
CA ASN A 196 -3.83 -7.68 5.54
C ASN A 196 -2.58 -8.58 5.51
N GLY A 197 -1.42 -7.99 5.27
CA GLY A 197 -0.16 -8.71 5.13
C GLY A 197 0.05 -9.40 3.78
N ASP A 198 -0.92 -9.35 2.87
CA ASP A 198 -0.72 -9.83 1.50
C ASP A 198 0.02 -8.78 0.65
N TYR A 199 0.62 -9.23 -0.46
CA TYR A 199 1.39 -8.38 -1.35
C TYR A 199 1.11 -8.70 -2.82
N LYS A 200 1.46 -7.73 -3.68
CA LYS A 200 1.56 -7.92 -5.13
C LYS A 200 2.86 -7.33 -5.64
N VAL A 201 3.32 -7.85 -6.77
CA VAL A 201 4.55 -7.42 -7.41
C VAL A 201 4.22 -6.72 -8.72
N PHE A 202 4.77 -5.53 -8.90
CA PHE A 202 4.64 -4.77 -10.14
C PHE A 202 6.02 -4.52 -10.73
N SER A 203 6.23 -4.93 -11.96
CA SER A 203 7.37 -4.47 -12.74
C SER A 203 7.06 -3.12 -13.39
N TYR A 204 8.05 -2.24 -13.41
CA TYR A 204 7.97 -0.97 -14.11
C TYR A 204 9.03 -0.90 -15.20
N LYS A 205 8.59 -0.73 -16.43
CA LYS A 205 9.45 -0.61 -17.60
C LYS A 205 8.79 0.30 -18.65
N ASP A 206 9.58 1.14 -19.29
CA ASP A 206 9.15 2.02 -20.40
C ASP A 206 7.91 2.88 -20.06
N GLY A 207 7.84 3.37 -18.81
CA GLY A 207 6.73 4.21 -18.33
C GLY A 207 5.45 3.45 -17.98
N LYS A 208 5.49 2.10 -17.92
CA LYS A 208 4.31 1.27 -17.66
C LYS A 208 4.53 0.30 -16.51
N PHE A 209 3.48 0.12 -15.72
CA PHE A 209 3.38 -0.95 -14.74
C PHE A 209 2.80 -2.21 -15.36
N GLN A 210 3.30 -3.35 -14.91
CA GLN A 210 2.73 -4.66 -15.18
C GLN A 210 2.69 -5.47 -13.89
N GLU A 211 1.51 -5.93 -13.47
CA GLU A 211 1.39 -6.86 -12.36
C GLU A 211 2.03 -8.20 -12.74
N GLU A 212 2.92 -8.70 -11.88
CA GLU A 212 3.51 -10.02 -12.03
C GLU A 212 2.62 -11.05 -11.32
N MET A 213 2.22 -12.10 -12.04
CA MET A 213 1.51 -13.22 -11.41
C MET A 213 2.47 -14.05 -10.57
N ASP A 214 2.08 -14.41 -9.34
CA ASP A 214 2.81 -15.37 -8.52
C ASP A 214 3.01 -16.68 -9.30
N LYS A 215 4.26 -17.12 -9.36
CA LYS A 215 4.64 -18.42 -9.97
C LYS A 215 4.58 -19.53 -8.95
#